data_eb2f094069e432daae94b3f7ad947388
#
_entry.id   eb2f094069e432daae94b3f7ad947388
#
_cell.length_a   1.000
_cell.length_b   1.000
_cell.length_c   1.000
_cell.angle_alpha   90.00
_cell.angle_beta   90.00
_cell.angle_gamma   90.00
#
_symmetry.space_group_name_H-M   'P 1'
#
loop_
_entity.id
_entity.type
_entity.pdbx_description
1 polymer ?
#
loop_
_entity_poly.entity_id
_entity_poly.type
_entity_poly.pdbx_seq_one_letter_code
_entity_poly.pdbx_strand_id
1 'polypeptide(L)'
;MTTKTWTTAVQTAEFPRRLSLKGRKAVQVRPMAYEDADTLHAFFCAIPEEDLLFLRRDVTDRDVIESWAQDVAAGNTLTLLAEQDGRIVGEASIHRSRVPWTAHVGEVRVVVDADHRTAGLGSSLLQAAFLEALSLGVEKIIAEMTPDQKGAITLFQKLGFRIESLLRDHVRDRAGQKRDLVVMAHEVHAANEQLAHLGITEALGAE
;
A
#
# COMPACT_ATOMS: atom_id res chain seq x y z
N MET A 1 -25.35 6.08 -19.40
CA MET A 1 -24.02 6.11 -18.82
C MET A 1 -23.89 4.88 -17.95
N THR A 2 -23.23 3.86 -18.47
CA THR A 2 -23.14 2.54 -17.83
C THR A 2 -22.02 2.59 -16.80
N THR A 3 -22.38 2.60 -15.54
CA THR A 3 -21.44 2.38 -14.42
C THR A 3 -20.85 0.98 -14.59
N LYS A 4 -19.61 0.92 -15.02
CA LYS A 4 -18.85 -0.34 -15.06
C LYS A 4 -18.68 -0.77 -13.61
N THR A 5 -19.51 -1.70 -13.16
CA THR A 5 -19.34 -2.42 -11.90
C THR A 5 -18.05 -3.22 -12.04
N TRP A 6 -17.03 -2.88 -11.27
CA TRP A 6 -15.74 -3.56 -11.23
C TRP A 6 -15.87 -4.87 -10.43
N THR A 7 -16.73 -5.77 -10.91
CA THR A 7 -16.76 -7.14 -10.45
C THR A 7 -15.90 -7.95 -11.40
N THR A 8 -14.60 -7.74 -11.35
CA THR A 8 -13.67 -8.68 -11.98
C THR A 8 -12.92 -9.33 -10.83
N ALA A 9 -13.17 -10.61 -10.63
CA ALA A 9 -12.33 -11.47 -9.84
C ALA A 9 -10.90 -11.27 -10.36
N VAL A 10 -10.07 -10.55 -9.59
CA VAL A 10 -8.67 -10.40 -9.85
C VAL A 10 -8.07 -11.78 -9.60
N GLN A 11 -7.90 -12.56 -10.67
CA GLN A 11 -7.00 -13.71 -10.64
C GLN A 11 -5.58 -13.15 -10.62
N THR A 12 -5.23 -12.68 -9.46
CA THR A 12 -3.89 -12.27 -9.12
C THR A 12 -3.25 -13.42 -8.40
N ALA A 13 -1.95 -13.46 -8.47
CA ALA A 13 -1.08 -14.40 -7.85
C ALA A 13 -1.66 -15.12 -6.62
N GLU A 14 -1.44 -16.43 -6.53
CA GLU A 14 -1.96 -17.28 -5.45
C GLU A 14 -1.73 -16.69 -4.07
N PHE A 15 -2.81 -16.38 -3.37
CA PHE A 15 -2.80 -16.04 -1.96
C PHE A 15 -3.35 -17.21 -1.13
N PRO A 16 -2.86 -17.44 0.10
CA PRO A 16 -1.84 -16.64 0.80
C PRO A 16 -0.41 -16.93 0.31
N ARG A 17 0.40 -15.89 0.19
CA ARG A 17 1.83 -15.99 -0.14
C ARG A 17 2.67 -16.05 1.12
N ARG A 18 3.59 -17.00 1.17
CA ARG A 18 4.58 -17.07 2.23
C ARG A 18 5.83 -16.28 1.84
N LEU A 19 6.15 -15.26 2.63
CA LEU A 19 7.35 -14.45 2.46
C LEU A 19 8.40 -14.83 3.50
N SER A 20 9.60 -15.16 3.03
CA SER A 20 10.77 -15.36 3.89
C SER A 20 11.39 -14.01 4.20
N LEU A 21 11.52 -13.67 5.47
CA LEU A 21 12.14 -12.42 5.92
C LEU A 21 13.58 -12.67 6.36
N LYS A 22 14.46 -11.69 6.11
CA LYS A 22 15.86 -11.78 6.50
C LYS A 22 16.00 -11.85 8.01
N GLY A 23 16.53 -12.97 8.51
CA GLY A 23 16.78 -13.17 9.94
C GLY A 23 15.55 -13.31 10.82
N ARG A 24 14.36 -13.55 10.22
CA ARG A 24 13.09 -13.69 10.94
C ARG A 24 12.25 -14.86 10.43
N LYS A 25 11.22 -15.21 11.21
CA LYS A 25 10.20 -16.18 10.75
C LYS A 25 9.50 -15.64 9.50
N ALA A 26 9.07 -16.56 8.64
CA ALA A 26 8.26 -16.20 7.49
C ALA A 26 6.91 -15.60 7.92
N VAL A 27 6.39 -14.72 7.10
CA VAL A 27 5.04 -14.15 7.23
C VAL A 27 4.14 -14.68 6.12
N GLN A 28 2.85 -14.72 6.36
CA GLN A 28 1.84 -14.94 5.33
C GLN A 28 1.30 -13.60 4.87
N VAL A 29 1.24 -13.39 3.55
CA VAL A 29 0.61 -12.20 2.97
C VAL A 29 -0.67 -12.63 2.26
N ARG A 30 -1.75 -11.95 2.56
CA ARG A 30 -3.08 -12.19 1.97
C ARG A 30 -3.88 -10.91 1.81
N PRO A 31 -4.87 -10.90 0.91
CA PRO A 31 -5.84 -9.81 0.87
C PRO A 31 -6.59 -9.69 2.22
N MET A 32 -6.94 -8.47 2.56
CA MET A 32 -7.81 -8.16 3.68
C MET A 32 -9.24 -8.61 3.37
N ALA A 33 -9.89 -9.28 4.30
CA ALA A 33 -11.31 -9.53 4.32
C ALA A 33 -12.04 -8.54 5.25
N TYR A 34 -13.35 -8.44 5.15
CA TYR A 34 -14.14 -7.55 6.02
C TYR A 34 -13.96 -7.88 7.51
N GLU A 35 -13.85 -9.18 7.82
CA GLU A 35 -13.71 -9.73 9.16
C GLU A 35 -12.38 -9.37 9.84
N ASP A 36 -11.41 -8.88 9.08
CA ASP A 36 -10.10 -8.46 9.60
C ASP A 36 -10.14 -7.10 10.30
N ALA A 37 -11.26 -6.38 10.27
CA ALA A 37 -11.36 -5.02 10.80
C ALA A 37 -10.87 -4.92 12.25
N ASP A 38 -11.26 -5.84 13.13
CA ASP A 38 -10.84 -5.84 14.54
C ASP A 38 -9.34 -6.10 14.71
N THR A 39 -8.79 -7.01 13.92
CA THR A 39 -7.36 -7.37 13.96
C THR A 39 -6.51 -6.24 13.39
N LEU A 40 -6.98 -5.59 12.33
CA LEU A 40 -6.33 -4.43 11.73
C LEU A 40 -6.37 -3.21 12.66
N HIS A 41 -7.51 -2.96 13.33
CA HIS A 41 -7.60 -1.92 14.34
C HIS A 41 -6.61 -2.15 15.48
N ALA A 42 -6.55 -3.39 16.02
CA ALA A 42 -5.59 -3.73 17.06
C ALA A 42 -4.13 -3.55 16.60
N PHE A 43 -3.82 -3.85 15.34
CA PHE A 43 -2.51 -3.60 14.75
C PHE A 43 -2.17 -2.11 14.77
N PHE A 44 -3.05 -1.24 14.29
CA PHE A 44 -2.78 0.20 14.26
C PHE A 44 -2.69 0.82 15.65
N CYS A 45 -3.50 0.37 16.61
CA CYS A 45 -3.39 0.81 18.00
C CYS A 45 -2.06 0.43 18.67
N ALA A 46 -1.34 -0.57 18.15
CA ALA A 46 -0.03 -0.97 18.63
C ALA A 46 1.14 -0.25 17.93
N ILE A 47 0.89 0.45 16.82
CA ILE A 47 1.91 1.22 16.09
C ILE A 47 2.19 2.53 16.82
N PRO A 48 3.46 2.94 16.98
CA PRO A 48 3.81 4.23 17.53
C PRO A 48 3.11 5.37 16.79
N GLU A 49 2.64 6.33 17.57
CA GLU A 49 1.83 7.45 17.08
C GLU A 49 2.54 8.31 16.02
N GLU A 50 3.85 8.46 16.15
CA GLU A 50 4.68 9.16 15.18
C GLU A 50 4.73 8.48 13.80
N ASP A 51 4.54 7.18 13.75
CA ASP A 51 4.50 6.42 12.50
C ASP A 51 3.14 6.51 11.78
N LEU A 52 2.08 6.87 12.52
CA LEU A 52 0.71 7.05 12.01
C LEU A 52 0.40 8.49 11.61
N LEU A 53 1.31 9.42 11.93
CA LEU A 53 1.07 10.87 11.88
C LEU A 53 0.58 11.38 10.51
N PHE A 54 1.04 10.76 9.43
CA PHE A 54 0.75 11.22 8.07
C PHE A 54 -0.27 10.34 7.33
N LEU A 55 -0.93 9.45 8.05
CA LEU A 55 -2.10 8.76 7.51
C LEU A 55 -3.27 9.76 7.46
N ARG A 56 -3.97 9.81 6.32
CA ARG A 56 -5.04 10.81 6.07
C ARG A 56 -6.25 10.68 7.01
N ARG A 57 -6.38 9.54 7.69
CA ARG A 57 -7.45 9.25 8.64
C ARG A 57 -6.84 8.76 9.94
N ASP A 58 -7.54 8.96 11.02
CA ASP A 58 -7.17 8.38 12.31
C ASP A 58 -7.50 6.88 12.29
N VAL A 59 -6.48 6.08 11.98
CA VAL A 59 -6.62 4.61 11.90
C VAL A 59 -6.71 3.94 13.28
N THR A 60 -6.59 4.72 14.37
CA THR A 60 -6.88 4.26 15.73
C THR A 60 -8.35 4.41 16.09
N ASP A 61 -9.13 5.09 15.24
CA ASP A 61 -10.58 5.13 15.33
C ASP A 61 -11.19 3.89 14.66
N ARG A 62 -11.99 3.16 15.43
CA ARG A 62 -12.65 1.94 14.96
C ARG A 62 -13.58 2.18 13.76
N ASP A 63 -14.33 3.28 13.76
CA ASP A 63 -15.27 3.59 12.69
C ASP A 63 -14.52 3.83 11.36
N VAL A 64 -13.30 4.38 11.43
CA VAL A 64 -12.43 4.56 10.27
C VAL A 64 -12.00 3.19 9.70
N ILE A 65 -11.65 2.24 10.55
CA ILE A 65 -11.26 0.89 10.12
C ILE A 65 -12.47 0.12 9.56
N GLU A 66 -13.65 0.24 10.16
CA GLU A 66 -14.88 -0.37 9.63
C GLU A 66 -15.23 0.20 8.25
N SER A 67 -15.14 1.52 8.07
CA SER A 67 -15.31 2.16 6.76
C SER A 67 -14.27 1.68 5.75
N TRP A 68 -13.03 1.45 6.18
CA TRP A 68 -11.99 0.90 5.33
C TRP A 68 -12.30 -0.53 4.90
N ALA A 69 -12.74 -1.40 5.82
CA ALA A 69 -13.16 -2.76 5.50
C ALA A 69 -14.32 -2.80 4.50
N GLN A 70 -15.28 -1.87 4.61
CA GLN A 70 -16.35 -1.69 3.63
C GLN A 70 -15.80 -1.26 2.26
N ASP A 71 -14.81 -0.36 2.22
CA ASP A 71 -14.17 0.07 0.98
C ASP A 71 -13.40 -1.07 0.31
N VAL A 72 -12.78 -1.95 1.08
CA VAL A 72 -12.13 -3.17 0.57
C VAL A 72 -13.19 -4.12 -0.02
N ALA A 73 -14.26 -4.40 0.70
CA ALA A 73 -15.34 -5.26 0.23
C ALA A 73 -16.03 -4.71 -1.04
N ALA A 74 -16.09 -3.39 -1.18
CA ALA A 74 -16.64 -2.72 -2.37
C ALA A 74 -15.64 -2.62 -3.53
N GLY A 75 -14.38 -3.07 -3.38
CA GLY A 75 -13.33 -2.99 -4.40
C GLY A 75 -12.78 -1.57 -4.65
N ASN A 76 -13.03 -0.63 -3.73
CA ASN A 76 -12.51 0.74 -3.82
C ASN A 76 -11.09 0.86 -3.28
N THR A 77 -10.70 -0.05 -2.40
CA THR A 77 -9.38 -0.12 -1.78
C THR A 77 -8.87 -1.55 -1.87
N LEU A 78 -7.65 -1.72 -2.31
CA LEU A 78 -6.91 -2.95 -2.17
C LEU A 78 -6.13 -2.89 -0.87
N THR A 79 -6.17 -3.92 -0.06
CA THR A 79 -5.34 -4.03 1.15
C THR A 79 -4.77 -5.44 1.26
N LEU A 80 -3.47 -5.52 1.43
CA LEU A 80 -2.74 -6.74 1.74
C LEU A 80 -2.29 -6.71 3.19
N LEU A 81 -2.52 -7.78 3.90
CA LEU A 81 -2.11 -7.98 5.29
C LEU A 81 -0.95 -8.97 5.35
N ALA A 82 0.09 -8.63 6.10
CA ALA A 82 1.14 -9.56 6.49
C ALA A 82 0.86 -10.08 7.89
N GLU A 83 0.76 -11.39 8.02
CA GLU A 83 0.40 -12.07 9.25
C GLU A 83 1.53 -12.99 9.72
N GLN A 84 1.80 -12.96 11.01
CA GLN A 84 2.73 -13.87 11.67
C GLN A 84 2.17 -14.30 13.04
N ASP A 85 2.14 -15.61 13.29
CA ASP A 85 1.67 -16.19 14.54
C ASP A 85 0.26 -15.66 14.95
N GLY A 86 -0.65 -15.47 13.96
CA GLY A 86 -2.03 -15.00 14.15
C GLY A 86 -2.16 -13.49 14.40
N ARG A 87 -1.12 -12.70 14.17
CA ARG A 87 -1.13 -11.24 14.32
C ARG A 87 -0.76 -10.55 13.03
N ILE A 88 -1.39 -9.43 12.74
CA ILE A 88 -0.95 -8.55 11.67
C ILE A 88 0.35 -7.87 12.11
N VAL A 89 1.37 -7.94 11.26
CA VAL A 89 2.69 -7.34 11.47
C VAL A 89 3.05 -6.31 10.39
N GLY A 90 2.17 -6.14 9.43
CA GLY A 90 2.29 -5.11 8.41
C GLY A 90 1.09 -5.11 7.47
N GLU A 91 0.86 -3.97 6.85
CA GLU A 91 -0.15 -3.81 5.81
C GLU A 91 0.41 -3.00 4.63
N ALA A 92 -0.14 -3.21 3.46
CA ALA A 92 0.01 -2.32 2.31
C ALA A 92 -1.33 -2.14 1.65
N SER A 93 -1.71 -0.90 1.40
CA SER A 93 -2.98 -0.56 0.77
C SER A 93 -2.79 0.35 -0.44
N ILE A 94 -3.70 0.21 -1.41
CA ILE A 94 -3.85 1.11 -2.54
C ILE A 94 -5.26 1.65 -2.52
N HIS A 95 -5.36 2.94 -2.26
CA HIS A 95 -6.60 3.69 -2.24
C HIS A 95 -6.81 4.33 -3.59
N ARG A 96 -7.92 3.98 -4.26
CA ARG A 96 -8.27 4.58 -5.54
C ARG A 96 -9.14 5.80 -5.35
N SER A 97 -8.96 6.78 -6.21
CA SER A 97 -9.85 7.93 -6.23
C SER A 97 -11.25 7.52 -6.73
N ARG A 98 -12.29 8.00 -6.04
CA ARG A 98 -13.68 7.86 -6.49
C ARG A 98 -14.08 8.93 -7.50
N VAL A 99 -13.22 9.91 -7.71
CA VAL A 99 -13.45 10.99 -8.67
C VAL A 99 -13.07 10.51 -10.07
N PRO A 100 -13.98 10.53 -11.05
CA PRO A 100 -13.74 9.90 -12.36
C PRO A 100 -12.48 10.39 -13.08
N TRP A 101 -12.14 11.66 -12.98
CA TRP A 101 -10.97 12.25 -13.64
C TRP A 101 -9.62 11.86 -13.03
N THR A 102 -9.62 11.30 -11.81
CA THR A 102 -8.42 10.78 -11.13
C THR A 102 -8.54 9.28 -10.81
N ALA A 103 -9.52 8.58 -11.37
CA ALA A 103 -9.78 7.16 -11.08
C ALA A 103 -8.63 6.24 -11.53
N HIS A 104 -7.76 6.70 -12.42
CA HIS A 104 -6.56 6.02 -12.87
C HIS A 104 -5.38 6.16 -11.90
N VAL A 105 -5.51 6.99 -10.86
CA VAL A 105 -4.47 7.21 -9.85
C VAL A 105 -4.80 6.44 -8.58
N GLY A 106 -3.84 5.68 -8.09
CA GLY A 106 -3.87 5.01 -6.79
C GLY A 106 -2.88 5.65 -5.82
N GLU A 107 -3.27 5.82 -4.56
CA GLU A 107 -2.36 6.22 -3.49
C GLU A 107 -1.96 4.97 -2.70
N VAL A 108 -0.66 4.69 -2.64
CA VAL A 108 -0.13 3.56 -1.89
C VAL A 108 0.29 3.99 -0.48
N ARG A 109 -0.01 3.12 0.48
CA ARG A 109 0.46 3.22 1.87
C ARG A 109 1.02 1.89 2.31
N VAL A 110 2.04 1.94 3.17
CA VAL A 110 2.65 0.75 3.77
C VAL A 110 2.97 1.06 5.21
N VAL A 111 2.48 0.23 6.12
CA VAL A 111 2.81 0.30 7.54
C VAL A 111 3.35 -1.06 7.98
N VAL A 112 4.48 -1.04 8.69
CA VAL A 112 5.12 -2.25 9.23
C VAL A 112 5.46 -2.00 10.69
N ASP A 113 5.17 -2.95 11.55
CA ASP A 113 5.51 -2.83 12.95
C ASP A 113 7.04 -2.68 13.15
N ALA A 114 7.44 -2.09 14.26
CA ALA A 114 8.84 -1.76 14.52
C ALA A 114 9.76 -2.98 14.46
N ASP A 115 9.27 -4.12 14.94
CA ASP A 115 10.05 -5.35 15.01
C ASP A 115 10.30 -5.99 13.64
N HIS A 116 9.48 -5.73 12.64
CA HIS A 116 9.59 -6.27 11.28
C HIS A 116 10.21 -5.29 10.27
N ARG A 117 10.56 -4.07 10.72
CA ARG A 117 11.32 -3.12 9.91
C ARG A 117 12.71 -3.68 9.62
N THR A 118 13.32 -3.24 8.54
CA THR A 118 14.66 -3.70 8.08
C THR A 118 14.76 -5.16 7.63
N ALA A 119 13.75 -6.00 7.90
CA ALA A 119 13.71 -7.39 7.44
C ALA A 119 13.24 -7.57 5.98
N GLY A 120 12.91 -6.47 5.29
CA GLY A 120 12.44 -6.46 3.91
C GLY A 120 10.92 -6.55 3.74
N LEU A 121 10.15 -6.66 4.85
CA LEU A 121 8.68 -6.83 4.78
C LEU A 121 8.00 -5.70 4.02
N GLY A 122 8.31 -4.43 4.34
CA GLY A 122 7.70 -3.28 3.68
C GLY A 122 7.94 -3.26 2.17
N SER A 123 9.16 -3.64 1.73
CA SER A 123 9.48 -3.76 0.31
C SER A 123 8.65 -4.85 -0.37
N SER A 124 8.54 -6.02 0.26
CA SER A 124 7.78 -7.15 -0.29
C SER A 124 6.28 -6.87 -0.35
N LEU A 125 5.72 -6.23 0.69
CA LEU A 125 4.33 -5.80 0.72
C LEU A 125 4.04 -4.78 -0.37
N LEU A 126 4.92 -3.77 -0.51
CA LEU A 126 4.75 -2.74 -1.52
C LEU A 126 4.83 -3.31 -2.94
N GLN A 127 5.77 -4.25 -3.20
CA GLN A 127 5.84 -4.95 -4.49
C GLN A 127 4.58 -5.77 -4.76
N ALA A 128 4.07 -6.49 -3.78
CA ALA A 128 2.85 -7.26 -3.93
C ALA A 128 1.64 -6.35 -4.22
N ALA A 129 1.48 -5.26 -3.45
CA ALA A 129 0.40 -4.29 -3.66
C ALA A 129 0.50 -3.61 -5.03
N PHE A 130 1.72 -3.33 -5.50
CA PHE A 130 1.95 -2.75 -6.82
C PHE A 130 1.47 -3.69 -7.95
N LEU A 131 1.83 -4.98 -7.89
CA LEU A 131 1.39 -5.98 -8.88
C LEU A 131 -0.14 -6.12 -8.90
N GLU A 132 -0.76 -6.08 -7.73
CA GLU A 132 -2.23 -6.11 -7.62
C GLU A 132 -2.88 -4.86 -8.20
N ALA A 133 -2.28 -3.67 -8.01
CA ALA A 133 -2.78 -2.41 -8.56
C ALA A 133 -2.81 -2.41 -10.09
N LEU A 134 -1.82 -3.06 -10.73
CA LEU A 134 -1.79 -3.24 -12.18
C LEU A 134 -3.05 -3.91 -12.70
N SER A 135 -3.50 -4.97 -12.02
CA SER A 135 -4.70 -5.72 -12.40
C SER A 135 -6.00 -4.94 -12.20
N LEU A 136 -5.97 -3.91 -11.34
CA LEU A 136 -7.11 -3.02 -11.08
C LEU A 136 -7.22 -1.85 -12.07
N GLY A 137 -6.33 -1.77 -13.07
CA GLY A 137 -6.33 -0.68 -14.06
C GLY A 137 -5.87 0.66 -13.48
N VAL A 138 -5.04 0.64 -12.43
CA VAL A 138 -4.33 1.83 -11.94
C VAL A 138 -3.19 2.12 -12.90
N GLU A 139 -3.11 3.35 -13.42
CA GLU A 139 -2.09 3.77 -14.39
C GLU A 139 -0.95 4.56 -13.74
N LYS A 140 -1.22 5.14 -12.58
CA LYS A 140 -0.25 5.91 -11.79
C LYS A 140 -0.43 5.61 -10.31
N ILE A 141 0.67 5.37 -9.62
CA ILE A 141 0.66 5.20 -8.16
C ILE A 141 1.43 6.35 -7.53
N ILE A 142 0.82 7.01 -6.55
CA ILE A 142 1.46 8.05 -5.75
C ILE A 142 1.70 7.58 -4.33
N ALA A 143 2.74 8.12 -3.70
CA ALA A 143 3.04 7.96 -2.28
C ALA A 143 3.36 9.32 -1.69
N GLU A 144 2.82 9.61 -0.51
CA GLU A 144 3.01 10.88 0.19
C GLU A 144 3.76 10.63 1.51
N MET A 145 4.76 11.46 1.78
CA MET A 145 5.57 11.36 3.00
C MET A 145 6.28 12.68 3.30
N THR A 146 6.70 12.85 4.55
CA THR A 146 7.53 14.02 4.90
C THR A 146 9.00 13.80 4.57
N PRO A 147 9.79 14.88 4.31
CA PRO A 147 11.19 14.77 3.94
C PRO A 147 12.10 14.08 4.96
N ASP A 148 11.69 14.04 6.22
CA ASP A 148 12.41 13.35 7.29
C ASP A 148 12.22 11.83 7.28
N GLN A 149 11.21 11.31 6.60
CA GLN A 149 11.00 9.87 6.42
C GLN A 149 11.96 9.27 5.36
N LYS A 150 13.27 9.48 5.54
CA LYS A 150 14.32 9.08 4.59
C LYS A 150 14.31 7.60 4.23
N GLY A 151 13.96 6.75 5.19
CA GLY A 151 13.83 5.31 4.97
C GLY A 151 12.73 4.96 3.97
N ALA A 152 11.57 5.59 4.09
CA ALA A 152 10.45 5.44 3.17
C ALA A 152 10.82 5.98 1.78
N ILE A 153 11.37 7.19 1.68
CA ILE A 153 11.83 7.78 0.41
C ILE A 153 12.78 6.82 -0.31
N THR A 154 13.78 6.29 0.42
CA THR A 154 14.75 5.35 -0.16
C THR A 154 14.09 4.06 -0.63
N LEU A 155 13.10 3.54 0.12
CA LEU A 155 12.33 2.35 -0.25
C LEU A 155 11.58 2.59 -1.57
N PHE A 156 10.83 3.67 -1.66
CA PHE A 156 10.05 4.01 -2.84
C PHE A 156 10.96 4.28 -4.07
N GLN A 157 12.10 4.96 -3.88
CA GLN A 157 13.08 5.17 -4.96
C GLN A 157 13.62 3.84 -5.52
N LYS A 158 13.94 2.86 -4.66
CA LYS A 158 14.38 1.53 -5.08
C LYS A 158 13.34 0.77 -5.90
N LEU A 159 12.07 1.09 -5.72
CA LEU A 159 10.95 0.52 -6.46
C LEU A 159 10.55 1.36 -7.69
N GLY A 160 11.40 2.31 -8.07
CA GLY A 160 11.22 3.10 -9.29
C GLY A 160 10.36 4.34 -9.14
N PHE A 161 9.88 4.66 -7.93
CA PHE A 161 9.19 5.93 -7.70
C PHE A 161 10.15 7.10 -7.83
N ARG A 162 9.65 8.20 -8.37
CA ARG A 162 10.38 9.46 -8.51
C ARG A 162 9.68 10.56 -7.71
N ILE A 163 10.46 11.49 -7.18
CA ILE A 163 9.87 12.69 -6.56
C ILE A 163 9.22 13.50 -7.68
N GLU A 164 7.92 13.73 -7.56
CA GLU A 164 7.14 14.51 -8.50
C GLU A 164 6.96 15.95 -8.01
N SER A 165 6.75 16.12 -6.71
CA SER A 165 6.63 17.46 -6.13
C SER A 165 7.03 17.51 -4.65
N LEU A 166 7.35 18.74 -4.19
CA LEU A 166 7.51 19.11 -2.80
C LEU A 166 6.50 20.22 -2.50
N LEU A 167 5.53 19.90 -1.67
CA LEU A 167 4.49 20.84 -1.22
C LEU A 167 4.93 21.44 0.11
N ARG A 168 5.24 22.75 0.12
CA ARG A 168 5.73 23.44 1.32
C ARG A 168 4.60 23.68 2.30
N ASP A 169 4.88 23.51 3.60
CA ASP A 169 3.95 23.77 4.70
C ASP A 169 2.59 23.09 4.54
N HIS A 170 2.56 21.91 3.92
CA HIS A 170 1.34 21.29 3.42
C HIS A 170 0.60 20.48 4.47
N VAL A 171 1.32 19.88 5.41
CA VAL A 171 0.75 19.08 6.49
C VAL A 171 1.09 19.69 7.85
N ARG A 172 0.36 19.30 8.89
CA ARG A 172 0.68 19.65 10.27
C ARG A 172 1.00 18.40 11.06
N ASP A 173 2.04 18.47 11.86
CA ASP A 173 2.28 17.46 12.88
C ASP A 173 1.36 17.69 14.11
N ARG A 174 1.42 16.79 15.09
CA ARG A 174 0.57 16.88 16.29
C ARG A 174 0.85 18.09 17.17
N ALA A 175 2.05 18.66 17.12
CA ALA A 175 2.38 19.92 17.76
C ALA A 175 1.82 21.12 17.00
N GLY A 176 1.09 20.90 15.89
CA GLY A 176 0.52 21.92 15.03
C GLY A 176 1.55 22.59 14.11
N GLN A 177 2.81 22.11 14.11
CA GLN A 177 3.86 22.65 13.27
C GLN A 177 3.64 22.23 11.82
N LYS A 178 3.81 23.17 10.92
CA LYS A 178 3.73 22.89 9.49
C LYS A 178 4.97 22.11 9.02
N ARG A 179 4.74 21.16 8.16
CA ARG A 179 5.78 20.31 7.55
C ARG A 179 5.56 20.24 6.05
N ASP A 180 6.66 20.11 5.34
CA ASP A 180 6.63 19.89 3.90
C ASP A 180 6.16 18.45 3.61
N LEU A 181 5.52 18.26 2.45
CA LEU A 181 5.08 16.97 1.96
C LEU A 181 5.76 16.67 0.62
N VAL A 182 6.44 15.54 0.54
CA VAL A 182 7.00 14.98 -0.70
C VAL A 182 5.93 14.11 -1.32
N VAL A 183 5.61 14.35 -2.59
CA VAL A 183 4.80 13.47 -3.41
C VAL A 183 5.74 12.72 -4.34
N MET A 184 5.74 11.40 -4.22
CA MET A 184 6.45 10.50 -5.14
C MET A 184 5.45 9.80 -6.04
N ALA A 185 5.83 9.54 -7.29
CA ALA A 185 4.97 8.87 -8.25
C ALA A 185 5.71 7.78 -9.01
N HIS A 186 4.94 6.79 -9.44
CA HIS A 186 5.36 5.73 -10.35
C HIS A 186 4.31 5.56 -11.45
N GLU A 187 4.73 5.68 -12.71
CA GLU A 187 3.89 5.42 -13.88
C GLU A 187 3.87 3.91 -14.16
N VAL A 188 2.67 3.35 -14.08
CA VAL A 188 2.46 1.92 -14.16
C VAL A 188 2.66 1.37 -15.59
N HIS A 189 2.26 2.14 -16.61
CA HIS A 189 2.43 1.73 -18.01
C HIS A 189 3.90 1.65 -18.44
N ALA A 190 4.73 2.57 -17.99
CA ALA A 190 6.17 2.55 -18.28
C ALA A 190 6.87 1.31 -17.70
N ALA A 191 6.37 0.80 -16.56
CA ALA A 191 6.89 -0.42 -15.96
C ALA A 191 6.49 -1.68 -16.75
N ASN A 192 5.28 -1.74 -17.28
CA ASN A 192 4.81 -2.87 -18.11
C ASN A 192 5.60 -2.98 -19.41
N GLU A 193 5.90 -1.86 -20.06
CA GLU A 193 6.73 -1.86 -21.27
C GLU A 193 8.17 -2.27 -20.96
N GLN A 194 8.73 -1.86 -19.83
CA GLN A 194 10.05 -2.29 -19.40
C GLN A 194 10.10 -3.78 -18.98
N LEU A 195 9.07 -4.28 -18.30
CA LEU A 195 8.97 -5.70 -17.93
C LEU A 195 8.77 -6.56 -19.18
N ALA A 196 7.95 -6.13 -20.13
CA ALA A 196 7.79 -6.78 -21.43
C ALA A 196 9.09 -6.80 -22.24
N HIS A 197 9.85 -5.68 -22.25
CA HIS A 197 11.14 -5.59 -22.91
C HIS A 197 12.22 -6.49 -22.29
N LEU A 198 12.09 -6.79 -20.99
CA LEU A 198 13.01 -7.67 -20.26
C LEU A 198 12.57 -9.15 -20.29
N GLY A 199 11.47 -9.49 -20.99
CA GLY A 199 10.94 -10.85 -21.07
C GLY A 199 10.39 -11.39 -19.75
N ILE A 200 10.19 -10.55 -18.74
CA ILE A 200 9.78 -10.99 -17.39
C ILE A 200 8.28 -11.29 -17.34
N THR A 201 7.49 -10.70 -18.23
CA THR A 201 6.04 -10.96 -18.35
C THR A 201 5.75 -12.38 -18.86
N GLU A 202 6.61 -12.96 -19.68
CA GLU A 202 6.46 -14.35 -20.14
C GLU A 202 6.84 -15.37 -19.06
N ALA A 203 7.76 -15.03 -18.15
CA ALA A 203 8.20 -15.91 -17.08
C ALA A 203 7.20 -15.99 -15.90
N LEU A 204 6.24 -15.08 -15.81
CA LEU A 204 5.21 -15.04 -14.75
C LEU A 204 3.85 -15.61 -15.22
N GLY A 205 3.73 -15.95 -16.50
CA GLY A 205 2.47 -16.41 -17.12
C GLY A 205 2.52 -17.79 -17.79
N ALA A 206 3.63 -18.53 -17.63
CA ALA A 206 3.75 -19.86 -18.20
C ALA A 206 4.01 -20.90 -17.08
N GLU A 207 2.90 -21.39 -16.48
CA GLU A 207 2.64 -22.80 -16.16
C GLU A 207 1.19 -22.98 -15.76
#